data_84e721d6595865e09e8d963b38e08f59
#
_entry.id   84e721d6595865e09e8d963b38e08f59
#
_cell.length_a   1.000
_cell.length_b   1.000
_cell.length_c   1.000
_cell.angle_alpha   90.00
_cell.angle_beta   90.00
_cell.angle_gamma   90.00
#
_symmetry.space_group_name_H-M   'P 1'
#
loop_
_entity.id
_entity.type
_entity.pdbx_description
1 polymer ?
#
loop_
_entity_poly.entity_id
_entity_poly.type
_entity_poly.pdbx_seq_one_letter_code
_entity_poly.pdbx_strand_id
1 'polypeptide(L)' 'MNLTAVIYPDSDSEWLVAHNPETGTTTQGKTFDEALANLKEATEL' A
#
# COMPACT_ATOMS: atom_id res chain seq x y z
N MET A 1 16.23 7.21 -1.04
CA MET A 1 15.38 6.62 0.01
C MET A 1 14.59 5.45 -0.56
N ASN A 2 14.51 4.37 0.18
CA ASN A 2 13.80 3.19 -0.25
C ASN A 2 12.43 3.11 0.38
N LEU A 3 11.44 2.77 -0.42
CA LEU A 3 10.09 2.50 0.06
C LEU A 3 9.90 0.99 0.10
N THR A 4 9.65 0.46 1.29
CA THR A 4 9.34 -0.94 1.44
C THR A 4 7.82 -1.10 1.41
N ALA A 5 7.33 -1.94 0.53
CA ALA A 5 5.90 -2.15 0.40
C ALA A 5 5.60 -3.64 0.31
N VAL A 6 4.66 -4.09 1.13
CA VAL A 6 4.11 -5.43 1.05
C VAL A 6 2.70 -5.27 0.49
N ILE A 7 2.43 -5.90 -0.65
CA ILE A 7 1.14 -5.76 -1.32
C ILE A 7 0.47 -7.12 -1.41
N TYR A 8 -0.77 -7.18 -0.94
CA TYR A 8 -1.52 -8.44 -0.90
C TYR A 8 -3.01 -8.15 -1.10
N PRO A 9 -3.75 -9.15 -1.59
CA PRO A 9 -5.20 -8.96 -1.75
C PRO A 9 -5.91 -8.93 -0.41
N ASP A 10 -6.91 -8.05 -0.32
CA ASP A 10 -7.79 -8.02 0.83
C ASP A 10 -8.70 -9.25 0.79
N SER A 11 -8.86 -9.93 1.91
CA SER A 11 -9.66 -11.15 1.98
C SER A 11 -11.17 -10.90 1.82
N ASP A 12 -11.60 -9.67 2.09
CA ASP A 12 -13.04 -9.34 2.11
C ASP A 12 -13.50 -8.53 0.91
N SER A 13 -12.61 -8.21 -0.02
CA SER A 13 -12.96 -7.39 -1.17
C SER A 13 -12.04 -7.67 -2.34
N GLU A 14 -12.25 -6.95 -3.43
CA GLU A 14 -11.39 -7.05 -4.61
C GLU A 14 -10.21 -6.07 -4.54
N TRP A 15 -10.09 -5.36 -3.44
CA TRP A 15 -9.04 -4.36 -3.29
C TRP A 15 -7.72 -5.00 -2.94
N LEU A 16 -6.65 -4.32 -3.30
CA LEU A 16 -5.31 -4.69 -2.89
C LEU A 16 -4.89 -3.79 -1.72
N VAL A 17 -4.23 -4.39 -0.75
CA VAL A 17 -3.71 -3.67 0.41
C VAL A 17 -2.21 -3.47 0.22
N ALA A 18 -1.75 -2.26 0.46
CA ALA A 18 -0.33 -1.95 0.44
C ALA A 18 0.09 -1.50 1.84
N HIS A 19 1.08 -2.14 2.38
CA HIS A 19 1.53 -1.90 3.75
C HIS A 19 3.02 -1.62 3.80
N ASN A 20 3.39 -0.56 4.52
CA ASN A 20 4.79 -0.25 4.80
C ASN A 20 5.07 -0.64 6.25
N PRO A 21 5.81 -1.74 6.47
CA PRO A 21 6.07 -2.22 7.83
C PRO A 21 7.01 -1.31 8.61
N GLU A 22 7.78 -0.47 7.95
CA GLU A 22 8.71 0.42 8.63
C GLU A 22 8.00 1.58 9.31
N THR A 23 6.92 2.07 8.70
CA THR A 23 6.14 3.17 9.25
C THR A 23 4.81 2.73 9.84
N GLY A 24 4.39 1.50 9.56
CA GLY A 24 3.09 1.01 9.95
C GLY A 24 1.95 1.55 9.11
N THR A 25 2.26 2.22 8.01
CA THR A 25 1.25 2.83 7.14
C THR A 25 0.60 1.76 6.27
N THR A 26 -0.72 1.80 6.17
CA THR A 26 -1.48 0.88 5.33
C THR A 26 -2.43 1.66 4.45
N THR A 27 -2.43 1.31 3.17
CA THR A 27 -3.35 1.90 2.19
C THR A 27 -3.95 0.80 1.34
N GLN A 28 -4.85 1.17 0.44
CA GLN A 28 -5.48 0.20 -0.45
C GLN A 28 -5.74 0.84 -1.80
N GLY A 29 -5.96 0.01 -2.79
CA GLY A 29 -6.28 0.45 -4.14
C GLY A 29 -6.87 -0.70 -4.93
N LYS A 30 -7.49 -0.39 -6.06
CA LYS A 30 -8.11 -1.42 -6.91
C LYS A 30 -7.11 -2.14 -7.78
N THR A 31 -5.96 -1.53 -8.01
CA THR A 31 -4.87 -2.11 -8.79
C THR A 31 -3.59 -2.02 -8.00
N PHE A 32 -2.59 -2.79 -8.43
CA PHE A 32 -1.26 -2.73 -7.83
C PHE A 32 -0.70 -1.30 -7.87
N ASP A 33 -0.78 -0.67 -9.04
CA ASP A 33 -0.25 0.68 -9.20
C ASP A 33 -0.97 1.69 -8.31
N GLU A 34 -2.28 1.55 -8.18
CA GLU A 34 -3.06 2.44 -7.35
C GLU A 34 -2.72 2.28 -5.87
N ALA A 35 -2.65 1.03 -5.42
CA ALA A 35 -2.30 0.75 -4.02
C ALA A 35 -0.91 1.28 -3.69
N LEU A 36 0.05 1.06 -4.59
CA LEU A 36 1.42 1.53 -4.39
C LEU A 36 1.49 3.06 -4.39
N ALA A 37 0.80 3.70 -5.33
CA ALA A 37 0.77 5.16 -5.40
C ALA A 37 0.17 5.76 -4.12
N ASN A 38 -0.90 5.14 -3.63
CA ASN A 38 -1.53 5.60 -2.39
C ASN A 38 -0.59 5.44 -1.19
N LEU A 39 0.15 4.34 -1.16
CA LEU A 39 1.11 4.13 -0.08
C LEU A 39 2.24 5.15 -0.13
N LYS A 40 2.76 5.44 -1.31
CA LYS A 40 3.82 6.44 -1.48
C LYS A 40 3.34 7.79 -1.00
N GLU A 41 2.13 8.18 -1.37
CA GLU A 41 1.57 9.45 -0.94
C GLU A 41 1.39 9.50 0.57
N ALA A 42 0.92 8.41 1.18
CA ALA A 42 0.68 8.35 2.62
C ALA A 42 1.96 8.38 3.43
N THR A 43 3.06 7.86 2.88
CA THR A 43 4.35 7.83 3.58
C THR A 43 5.27 8.96 3.19
N GLU A 44 4.92 9.73 2.20
CA GLU A 44 5.73 10.86 1.75
C GLU A 44 5.76 11.96 2.80
N LEU A 45 6.92 12.49 3.00
CA LEU A 45 7.13 13.54 4.00
C LEU A 45 7.42 14.88 3.33
#